data_a943ad9752fb1efb2d9ed75fdc1991b5
#
_entry.id   a943ad9752fb1efb2d9ed75fdc1991b5
#
_cell.length_a   1.000
_cell.length_b   1.000
_cell.length_c   1.000
_cell.angle_alpha   90.00
_cell.angle_beta   90.00
_cell.angle_gamma   90.00
#
_symmetry.space_group_name_H-M   'P 1'
#
loop_
_entity.id
_entity.type
_entity.pdbx_description
1 polymer ?
#
loop_
_entity_poly.entity_id
_entity_poly.type
_entity_poly.pdbx_seq_one_letter_code
_entity_poly.pdbx_strand_id
1 'polypeptide(L)' 'MNTVFIQIRCKPGKTYYVADEIALRETFAELYSTSGDYDLLLKLYIPEGKDTGRFINDYILDIEGIERTHTIM' A
#
# COMPACT_ATOMS: atom_id res chain seq x y z
N MET A 1 -16.01 -6.75 -6.23
CA MET A 1 -14.73 -6.52 -5.52
C MET A 1 -13.61 -6.38 -6.52
N ASN A 2 -12.85 -5.31 -6.43
CA ASN A 2 -11.75 -5.06 -7.34
C ASN A 2 -10.42 -5.31 -6.64
N THR A 3 -9.50 -5.94 -7.37
CA THR A 3 -8.14 -6.15 -6.87
C THR A 3 -7.24 -5.10 -7.48
N VAL A 4 -6.45 -4.43 -6.63
CA VAL A 4 -5.46 -3.47 -7.10
C VAL A 4 -4.11 -3.81 -6.50
N PHE A 5 -3.06 -3.39 -7.20
CA PHE A 5 -1.68 -3.52 -6.71
C PHE A 5 -1.12 -2.12 -6.53
N ILE A 6 -0.46 -1.90 -5.40
CA ILE A 6 0.11 -0.60 -5.09
C ILE A 6 1.60 -0.80 -4.84
N GLN A 7 2.41 -0.17 -5.66
CA GLN A 7 3.85 -0.15 -5.45
C GLN A 7 4.17 1.02 -4.53
N ILE A 8 4.94 0.77 -3.48
CA ILE A 8 5.21 1.75 -2.45
C ILE A 8 6.71 1.97 -2.36
N ARG A 9 7.12 3.23 -2.50
CA ARG A 9 8.49 3.63 -2.22
C ARG A 9 8.54 4.26 -0.84
N CYS A 10 9.40 3.72 0.00
CA CYS A 10 9.55 4.19 1.37
C CYS A 10 10.71 5.14 1.49
N LYS A 11 10.63 6.06 2.44
CA LYS A 11 11.78 6.90 2.79
C LYS A 11 12.89 6.02 3.34
N PRO A 12 14.16 6.41 3.17
CA PRO A 12 15.28 5.59 3.65
C PRO A 12 15.11 5.17 5.10
N GLY A 13 15.28 3.87 5.36
CA GLY A 13 15.19 3.31 6.69
C GLY A 13 13.78 3.11 7.22
N LYS A 14 12.74 3.38 6.41
CA LYS A 14 11.37 3.30 6.87
C LYS A 14 10.59 2.09 6.33
N THR A 15 11.22 1.25 5.53
CA THR A 15 10.50 0.14 4.88
C THR A 15 9.83 -0.80 5.89
N TYR A 16 10.54 -1.21 6.92
CA TYR A 16 9.96 -2.11 7.90
C TYR A 16 8.86 -1.44 8.72
N TYR A 17 9.05 -0.18 9.05
CA TYR A 17 8.02 0.57 9.76
C TYR A 17 6.73 0.64 8.93
N VAL A 18 6.86 0.98 7.66
CA VAL A 18 5.70 1.07 6.76
C VAL A 18 5.03 -0.30 6.62
N ALA A 19 5.82 -1.36 6.43
CA ALA A 19 5.28 -2.71 6.32
C ALA A 19 4.52 -3.11 7.57
N ASP A 20 5.06 -2.79 8.75
CA ASP A 20 4.39 -3.12 10.01
C ASP A 20 3.07 -2.36 10.16
N GLU A 21 3.04 -1.08 9.76
CA GLU A 21 1.83 -0.29 9.82
C GLU A 21 0.75 -0.83 8.88
N ILE A 22 1.14 -1.26 7.69
CA ILE A 22 0.20 -1.88 6.76
C ILE A 22 -0.32 -3.21 7.32
N ALA A 23 0.56 -4.00 7.92
CA ALA A 23 0.18 -5.30 8.49
C ALA A 23 -0.83 -5.17 9.62
N LEU A 24 -0.83 -4.05 10.34
CA LEU A 24 -1.81 -3.79 11.39
C LEU A 24 -3.19 -3.46 10.84
N ARG A 25 -3.29 -3.16 9.55
CA ARG A 25 -4.55 -2.80 8.92
C ARG A 25 -5.11 -4.04 8.25
N GLU A 26 -6.08 -4.64 8.83
CA GLU A 26 -6.55 -5.99 8.51
C GLU A 26 -7.20 -6.15 7.13
N THR A 27 -7.17 -5.13 6.28
CA THR A 27 -7.86 -5.17 4.99
C THR A 27 -6.95 -5.49 3.80
N PHE A 28 -5.64 -5.65 4.01
CA PHE A 28 -4.77 -6.00 2.90
C PHE A 28 -4.87 -7.48 2.58
N ALA A 29 -4.64 -7.84 1.32
CA ALA A 29 -4.64 -9.22 0.90
C ALA A 29 -3.25 -9.84 1.02
N GLU A 30 -2.25 -9.16 0.47
CA GLU A 30 -0.87 -9.63 0.46
C GLU A 30 0.07 -8.44 0.44
N LEU A 31 1.24 -8.62 1.03
CA LEU A 31 2.26 -7.60 1.08
C LEU A 31 3.60 -8.26 0.81
N TYR A 32 4.34 -7.73 -0.15
CA TYR A 32 5.62 -8.27 -0.57
C TYR A 32 6.70 -7.22 -0.52
N SER A 33 7.93 -7.65 -0.21
CA SER A 33 9.12 -6.83 -0.41
C SER A 33 9.53 -6.93 -1.86
N THR A 34 9.97 -5.83 -2.44
CA THR A 34 10.43 -5.80 -3.82
C THR A 34 11.79 -5.10 -3.89
N SER A 35 12.41 -5.18 -5.06
CA SER A 35 13.67 -4.48 -5.31
C SER A 35 13.46 -3.50 -6.46
N GLY A 36 14.42 -2.59 -6.64
CA GLY A 36 14.35 -1.59 -7.70
C GLY A 36 13.80 -0.28 -7.16
N ASP A 37 12.94 0.36 -7.94
CA ASP A 37 12.45 1.71 -7.61
C ASP A 37 11.45 1.73 -6.46
N TYR A 38 10.85 0.60 -6.14
CA TYR A 38 9.85 0.50 -5.08
C TYR A 38 10.28 -0.56 -4.06
N ASP A 39 9.92 -0.33 -2.82
CA ASP A 39 10.33 -1.21 -1.72
C ASP A 39 9.29 -2.26 -1.39
N LEU A 40 8.02 -1.96 -1.58
CA LEU A 40 6.91 -2.85 -1.21
C LEU A 40 5.90 -2.93 -2.34
N LEU A 41 5.25 -4.09 -2.43
CA LEU A 41 4.10 -4.29 -3.32
C LEU A 41 2.94 -4.75 -2.44
N LEU A 42 1.87 -3.97 -2.44
CA LEU A 42 0.66 -4.26 -1.67
C LEU A 42 -0.44 -4.70 -2.61
N LYS A 43 -1.07 -5.84 -2.31
CA LYS A 43 -2.27 -6.30 -3.01
C LYS A 43 -3.46 -5.99 -2.11
N LEU A 44 -4.44 -5.31 -2.65
CA LEU A 44 -5.57 -4.81 -1.88
C LEU A 44 -6.87 -5.13 -2.60
N TYR A 45 -7.86 -5.58 -1.84
CA TYR A 45 -9.22 -5.77 -2.36
C TYR A 45 -10.06 -4.55 -2.03
N ILE A 46 -10.63 -3.93 -3.06
CA ILE A 46 -11.48 -2.76 -2.87
C ILE A 46 -12.94 -3.23 -2.85
N PRO A 47 -13.69 -2.98 -1.79
CA PRO A 47 -15.10 -3.38 -1.73
C PRO A 47 -15.90 -2.71 -2.83
N GLU A 48 -16.95 -3.39 -3.29
CA GLU A 48 -17.85 -2.82 -4.27
C GLU A 48 -18.52 -1.57 -3.72
N GLY A 49 -18.74 -0.61 -4.59
CA GLY A 49 -19.38 0.65 -4.21
C GLY A 49 -18.43 1.68 -3.62
N LYS A 50 -17.15 1.32 -3.46
CA LYS A 50 -16.15 2.25 -2.97
C LYS A 50 -15.37 2.87 -4.11
N ASP A 51 -15.05 4.16 -3.98
CA ASP A 51 -14.16 4.83 -4.91
C ASP A 51 -12.74 4.32 -4.66
N THR A 52 -12.15 3.67 -5.66
CA THR A 52 -10.84 3.04 -5.54
C THR A 52 -9.77 4.03 -5.09
N GLY A 53 -9.67 5.17 -5.73
CA GLY A 53 -8.64 6.16 -5.38
C GLY A 53 -8.78 6.65 -3.96
N ARG A 54 -10.00 6.95 -3.53
CA ARG A 54 -10.25 7.42 -2.17
C ARG A 54 -9.97 6.32 -1.14
N PHE A 55 -10.39 5.10 -1.45
CA PHE A 55 -10.15 3.98 -0.54
C PHE A 55 -8.66 3.78 -0.31
N ILE A 56 -7.86 3.79 -1.38
CA ILE A 56 -6.42 3.63 -1.28
C ILE A 56 -5.82 4.78 -0.48
N ASN A 57 -6.23 6.00 -0.79
CA ASN A 57 -5.70 7.18 -0.12
C ASN A 57 -5.97 7.13 1.38
N ASP A 58 -7.21 6.77 1.76
CA ASP A 58 -7.56 6.67 3.17
C ASP A 58 -6.82 5.54 3.87
N TYR A 59 -6.51 4.47 3.12
CA TYR A 59 -5.84 3.30 3.68
C TYR A 59 -4.40 3.61 4.09
N ILE A 60 -3.69 4.38 3.29
CA ILE A 60 -2.26 4.61 3.52
C ILE A 60 -1.90 6.06 3.83
N LEU A 61 -2.88 6.96 3.84
CA LEU A 61 -2.64 8.40 3.96
C LEU A 61 -1.84 8.78 5.20
N ASP A 62 -2.13 8.14 6.32
CA ASP A 62 -1.52 8.52 7.60
C ASP A 62 -0.26 7.73 7.95
N ILE A 63 0.25 6.93 7.03
CA ILE A 63 1.46 6.17 7.30
C ILE A 63 2.67 7.04 6.99
N GLU A 64 3.41 7.41 8.04
CA GLU A 64 4.67 8.09 7.88
C GLU A 64 5.70 7.16 7.27
N GLY A 65 6.59 7.71 6.47
CA GLY A 65 7.65 6.92 5.86
C GLY A 65 7.38 6.51 4.43
N ILE A 66 6.18 6.75 3.90
CA ILE A 66 5.89 6.53 2.49
C ILE A 66 6.35 7.77 1.71
N GLU A 67 7.20 7.55 0.71
CA GLU A 67 7.67 8.64 -0.15
C GLU A 67 6.71 8.84 -1.32
N ARG A 68 6.34 7.74 -1.99
CA ARG A 68 5.39 7.82 -3.10
C ARG A 68 4.80 6.44 -3.36
N THR A 69 3.68 6.43 -4.07
CA THR A 69 3.00 5.19 -4.45
C THR A 69 2.65 5.22 -5.93
N HIS A 70 2.49 4.04 -6.50
CA HIS A 70 2.02 3.86 -7.86
C HIS A 70 1.00 2.73 -7.87
N THR A 71 -0.23 3.05 -8.25
CA THR A 71 -1.33 2.08 -8.25
C THR A 71 -1.48 1.46 -9.63
N ILE A 72 -1.57 0.15 -9.67
CA ILE A 72 -1.82 -0.63 -10.88
C ILE A 72 -3.18 -1.29 -10.74
N MET A 73 -4.08 -0.93 -11.62
CA MET A 73 -5.44 -1.49 -11.60
C MET A 73 -5.69 -2.45 -12.74
#